data_7065b9e8b17cfb3c3f7341f7294b5169
#
_entry.id   7065b9e8b17cfb3c3f7341f7294b5169
#
_cell.length_a   1.000
_cell.length_b   1.000
_cell.length_c   1.000
_cell.angle_alpha   90.00
_cell.angle_beta   90.00
_cell.angle_gamma   90.00
#
_symmetry.space_group_name_H-M   'P 1'
#
loop_
_entity.id
_entity.type
_entity.pdbx_description
1 polymer ?
#
loop_
_entity_poly.entity_id
_entity_poly.type
_entity_poly.pdbx_seq_one_letter_code
_entity_poly.pdbx_strand_id
1 'polypeptide(L)'
;MSKIYLSQGSSRKANNLLSKIWKLNPHPEIANTFKIVWEEERPSGTIAKLIEVTEDNADSQARLLIADAALKAGLTGEADGQLNKVKPDDYNSFYFHLKSKVAEVNDDQAALNIAMKNAYNAKRKHSWNCTSCGTASEIWGISCKQCDSIGTLIWKSPPYINNELDT
;
A
#
# COMPACT_ATOMS: atom_id res chain seq x y z
N MET A 1 -17.95 2.58 -8.65
CA MET A 1 -18.21 2.06 -10.01
C MET A 1 -17.89 0.58 -10.17
N SER A 2 -16.71 0.07 -9.79
CA SER A 2 -16.38 -1.36 -9.92
C SER A 2 -17.39 -2.29 -9.21
N LYS A 3 -17.83 -1.92 -7.99
CA LYS A 3 -18.88 -2.67 -7.26
C LYS A 3 -20.22 -2.70 -7.99
N ILE A 4 -20.59 -1.66 -8.74
CA ILE A 4 -21.80 -1.61 -9.57
C ILE A 4 -21.67 -2.58 -10.74
N TYR A 5 -20.52 -2.65 -11.41
CA TYR A 5 -20.31 -3.63 -12.48
C TYR A 5 -20.37 -5.08 -11.96
N LEU A 6 -19.92 -5.33 -10.74
CA LEU A 6 -20.03 -6.65 -10.12
C LEU A 6 -21.49 -7.03 -9.86
N SER A 7 -22.30 -6.11 -9.30
CA SER A 7 -23.73 -6.35 -9.08
C SER A 7 -24.51 -6.57 -10.39
N GLN A 8 -23.98 -6.12 -11.51
CA GLN A 8 -24.52 -6.33 -12.86
C GLN A 8 -23.94 -7.56 -13.57
N GLY A 9 -23.16 -8.41 -12.88
CA GLY A 9 -22.53 -9.60 -13.46
C GLY A 9 -21.41 -9.32 -14.47
N SER A 10 -20.84 -8.09 -14.45
CA SER A 10 -19.86 -7.63 -15.44
C SER A 10 -18.42 -7.60 -14.89
N SER A 11 -17.95 -8.76 -14.38
CA SER A 11 -16.60 -8.91 -13.78
C SER A 11 -15.48 -8.43 -14.70
N ARG A 12 -15.58 -8.65 -16.01
CA ARG A 12 -14.58 -8.17 -16.98
C ARG A 12 -14.46 -6.65 -17.01
N LYS A 13 -15.59 -5.93 -16.98
CA LYS A 13 -15.58 -4.45 -16.94
C LYS A 13 -15.03 -3.92 -15.62
N ALA A 14 -15.39 -4.58 -14.50
CA ALA A 14 -14.86 -4.25 -13.19
C ALA A 14 -13.33 -4.43 -13.14
N ASN A 15 -12.82 -5.55 -13.65
CA ASN A 15 -11.39 -5.83 -13.71
C ASN A 15 -10.63 -4.78 -14.55
N ASN A 16 -11.12 -4.48 -15.75
CA ASN A 16 -10.49 -3.48 -16.61
C ASN A 16 -10.43 -2.08 -15.97
N LEU A 17 -11.49 -1.69 -15.27
CA LEU A 17 -11.53 -0.42 -14.57
C LEU A 17 -10.54 -0.40 -13.39
N LEU A 18 -10.53 -1.46 -12.58
CA LEU A 18 -9.61 -1.57 -11.44
C LEU A 18 -8.15 -1.58 -11.90
N SER A 19 -7.83 -2.31 -12.97
CA SER A 19 -6.47 -2.34 -13.52
C SER A 19 -6.00 -0.96 -13.98
N LYS A 20 -6.86 -0.18 -14.62
CA LYS A 20 -6.54 1.21 -15.01
C LYS A 20 -6.29 2.09 -13.77
N ILE A 21 -7.17 2.01 -12.77
CA ILE A 21 -7.03 2.83 -11.55
C ILE A 21 -5.79 2.41 -10.75
N TRP A 22 -5.52 1.10 -10.67
CA TRP A 22 -4.32 0.57 -10.00
C TRP A 22 -3.03 1.11 -10.62
N LYS A 23 -2.96 1.16 -11.96
CA LYS A 23 -1.79 1.71 -12.65
C LYS A 23 -1.59 3.20 -12.43
N LEU A 24 -2.66 3.95 -12.19
CA LEU A 24 -2.60 5.39 -11.95
C LEU A 24 -2.30 5.74 -10.48
N ASN A 25 -2.87 5.00 -9.56
CA ASN A 25 -2.75 5.27 -8.12
C ASN A 25 -2.99 3.99 -7.31
N PRO A 26 -1.95 3.19 -7.06
CA PRO A 26 -2.06 1.99 -6.23
C PRO A 26 -2.55 2.34 -4.83
N HIS A 27 -3.67 1.71 -4.42
CA HIS A 27 -4.30 1.96 -3.13
C HIS A 27 -4.77 0.66 -2.48
N PRO A 28 -4.70 0.50 -1.14
CA PRO A 28 -5.14 -0.72 -0.44
C PRO A 28 -6.58 -1.14 -0.77
N GLU A 29 -7.49 -0.18 -0.87
CA GLU A 29 -8.90 -0.42 -1.24
C GLU A 29 -9.06 -1.04 -2.63
N ILE A 30 -8.21 -0.64 -3.58
CA ILE A 30 -8.21 -1.21 -4.93
C ILE A 30 -7.72 -2.65 -4.88
N ALA A 31 -6.62 -2.92 -4.15
CA ALA A 31 -6.11 -4.27 -3.94
C ALA A 31 -7.17 -5.19 -3.30
N ASN A 32 -7.90 -4.71 -2.30
CA ASN A 32 -8.98 -5.44 -1.67
C ASN A 32 -10.16 -5.67 -2.62
N THR A 33 -10.47 -4.71 -3.49
CA THR A 33 -11.56 -4.86 -4.47
C THR A 33 -11.22 -5.90 -5.54
N PHE A 34 -9.96 -6.02 -5.94
CA PHE A 34 -9.52 -7.07 -6.85
C PHE A 34 -9.80 -8.48 -6.30
N LYS A 35 -9.61 -8.72 -5.00
CA LYS A 35 -9.93 -10.01 -4.37
C LYS A 35 -11.39 -10.41 -4.60
N ILE A 36 -12.30 -9.43 -4.51
CA ILE A 36 -13.73 -9.65 -4.73
C ILE A 36 -14.03 -9.91 -6.21
N VAL A 37 -13.40 -9.13 -7.13
CA VAL A 37 -13.64 -9.26 -8.58
C VAL A 37 -13.13 -10.58 -9.13
N TRP A 38 -11.99 -11.06 -8.63
CA TRP A 38 -11.39 -12.28 -9.13
C TRP A 38 -11.96 -13.54 -8.49
N GLU A 39 -12.76 -13.41 -7.42
CA GLU A 39 -13.35 -14.54 -6.68
C GLU A 39 -12.30 -15.64 -6.40
N GLU A 40 -11.07 -15.19 -6.13
CA GLU A 40 -9.95 -16.11 -6.01
C GLU A 40 -9.94 -16.75 -4.63
N GLU A 41 -10.08 -18.05 -4.58
CA GLU A 41 -10.12 -18.81 -3.32
C GLU A 41 -8.75 -18.88 -2.65
N ARG A 42 -7.68 -18.85 -3.43
CA ARG A 42 -6.30 -18.93 -2.90
C ARG A 42 -5.61 -17.58 -2.88
N PRO A 43 -5.09 -17.15 -1.74
CA PRO A 43 -4.36 -15.87 -1.64
C PRO A 43 -3.21 -15.76 -2.66
N SER A 44 -2.50 -16.87 -2.94
CA SER A 44 -1.42 -16.91 -3.95
C SER A 44 -1.89 -16.55 -5.35
N GLY A 45 -3.10 -16.97 -5.75
CA GLY A 45 -3.68 -16.61 -7.04
C GLY A 45 -3.98 -15.11 -7.15
N THR A 46 -4.53 -14.51 -6.09
CA THR A 46 -4.74 -13.05 -6.04
C THR A 46 -3.42 -12.29 -6.16
N ILE A 47 -2.37 -12.74 -5.48
CA ILE A 47 -1.05 -12.10 -5.51
C ILE A 47 -0.43 -12.20 -6.90
N ALA A 48 -0.48 -13.38 -7.54
CA ALA A 48 0.01 -13.57 -8.90
C ALA A 48 -0.68 -12.62 -9.90
N LYS A 49 -2.00 -12.48 -9.82
CA LYS A 49 -2.76 -11.54 -10.66
C LYS A 49 -2.45 -10.07 -10.36
N LEU A 50 -2.22 -9.71 -9.09
CA LEU A 50 -1.78 -8.36 -8.73
C LEU A 50 -0.41 -8.05 -9.31
N ILE A 51 0.52 -9.01 -9.30
CA ILE A 51 1.85 -8.87 -9.90
C ILE A 51 1.70 -8.65 -11.40
N GLU A 52 0.90 -9.48 -12.09
CA GLU A 52 0.65 -9.35 -13.53
C GLU A 52 0.10 -7.97 -13.91
N VAL A 53 -0.91 -7.48 -13.20
CA VAL A 53 -1.48 -6.14 -13.44
C VAL A 53 -0.48 -5.02 -13.15
N THR A 54 0.50 -5.27 -12.26
CA THR A 54 1.53 -4.30 -11.84
C THR A 54 2.76 -4.31 -12.74
N GLU A 55 2.95 -5.32 -13.59
CA GLU A 55 4.18 -5.62 -14.30
C GLU A 55 4.77 -4.41 -15.05
N ASP A 56 3.91 -3.61 -15.68
CA ASP A 56 4.26 -2.38 -16.39
C ASP A 56 4.32 -1.13 -15.48
N ASN A 57 3.99 -1.26 -14.20
CA ASN A 57 3.95 -0.15 -13.27
C ASN A 57 5.17 -0.17 -12.37
N ALA A 58 6.05 0.80 -12.56
CA ALA A 58 7.24 1.00 -11.72
C ALA A 58 6.93 1.67 -10.37
N ASP A 59 5.64 1.83 -9.99
CA ASP A 59 5.24 2.47 -8.76
C ASP A 59 5.59 1.63 -7.53
N SER A 60 6.45 2.18 -6.67
CA SER A 60 6.90 1.52 -5.44
C SER A 60 5.75 1.23 -4.47
N GLN A 61 4.69 2.03 -4.47
CA GLN A 61 3.52 1.80 -3.62
C GLN A 61 2.79 0.51 -4.00
N ALA A 62 2.67 0.19 -5.29
CA ALA A 62 2.10 -1.07 -5.74
C ALA A 62 2.91 -2.26 -5.21
N ARG A 63 4.25 -2.18 -5.29
CA ARG A 63 5.17 -3.21 -4.77
C ARG A 63 4.98 -3.43 -3.27
N LEU A 64 4.88 -2.35 -2.50
CA LEU A 64 4.64 -2.43 -1.05
C LEU A 64 3.30 -3.11 -0.72
N LEU A 65 2.24 -2.79 -1.45
CA LEU A 65 0.92 -3.39 -1.24
C LEU A 65 0.88 -4.88 -1.60
N ILE A 66 1.60 -5.28 -2.64
CA ILE A 66 1.75 -6.70 -3.00
C ILE A 66 2.56 -7.44 -1.94
N ALA A 67 3.66 -6.85 -1.46
CA ALA A 67 4.48 -7.45 -0.41
C ALA A 67 3.70 -7.64 0.89
N ASP A 68 2.88 -6.66 1.30
CA ASP A 68 1.99 -6.78 2.46
C ASP A 68 0.97 -7.92 2.29
N ALA A 69 0.35 -8.01 1.11
CA ALA A 69 -0.58 -9.08 0.80
C ALA A 69 0.10 -10.46 0.80
N ALA A 70 1.33 -10.56 0.28
CA ALA A 70 2.11 -11.78 0.25
C ALA A 70 2.51 -12.23 1.66
N LEU A 71 2.97 -11.32 2.53
CA LEU A 71 3.25 -11.62 3.94
C LEU A 71 2.02 -12.14 4.69
N LYS A 72 0.86 -11.50 4.52
CA LYS A 72 -0.42 -11.95 5.10
C LYS A 72 -0.85 -13.33 4.60
N ALA A 73 -0.39 -13.73 3.44
CA ALA A 73 -0.63 -15.06 2.85
C ALA A 73 0.46 -16.09 3.19
N GLY A 74 1.48 -15.74 3.98
CA GLY A 74 2.61 -16.61 4.31
C GLY A 74 3.61 -16.81 3.16
N LEU A 75 3.55 -15.98 2.11
CA LEU A 75 4.42 -16.03 0.93
C LEU A 75 5.63 -15.08 1.10
N THR A 76 6.47 -15.36 2.10
CA THR A 76 7.59 -14.49 2.50
C THR A 76 8.59 -14.25 1.38
N GLY A 77 8.92 -15.28 0.59
CA GLY A 77 9.85 -15.14 -0.54
C GLY A 77 9.32 -14.20 -1.63
N GLU A 78 8.00 -14.25 -1.93
CA GLU A 78 7.37 -13.33 -2.87
C GLU A 78 7.37 -11.90 -2.32
N ALA A 79 7.06 -11.75 -1.03
CA ALA A 79 7.09 -10.45 -0.37
C ALA A 79 8.48 -9.80 -0.46
N ASP A 80 9.54 -10.56 -0.15
CA ASP A 80 10.92 -10.06 -0.25
C ASP A 80 11.29 -9.71 -1.70
N GLY A 81 10.89 -10.54 -2.66
CA GLY A 81 11.07 -10.26 -4.08
C GLY A 81 10.42 -8.95 -4.55
N GLN A 82 9.23 -8.60 -4.02
CA GLN A 82 8.58 -7.33 -4.32
C GLN A 82 9.26 -6.16 -3.61
N LEU A 83 9.68 -6.33 -2.36
CA LEU A 83 10.41 -5.30 -1.60
C LEU A 83 11.75 -4.93 -2.25
N ASN A 84 12.46 -5.90 -2.82
CA ASN A 84 13.72 -5.66 -3.51
C ASN A 84 13.57 -4.87 -4.84
N LYS A 85 12.34 -4.72 -5.36
CA LYS A 85 12.02 -3.90 -6.53
C LYS A 85 11.61 -2.46 -6.17
N VAL A 86 11.45 -2.14 -4.89
CA VAL A 86 11.14 -0.78 -4.42
C VAL A 86 12.36 0.11 -4.60
N LYS A 87 12.16 1.30 -5.15
CA LYS A 87 13.26 2.26 -5.36
C LYS A 87 13.75 2.83 -4.02
N PRO A 88 15.06 3.05 -3.83
CA PRO A 88 15.58 3.59 -2.57
C PRO A 88 14.98 4.93 -2.15
N ASP A 89 14.69 5.82 -3.10
CA ASP A 89 14.07 7.13 -2.85
C ASP A 89 12.64 7.04 -2.29
N ASP A 90 11.99 5.87 -2.50
CA ASP A 90 10.62 5.60 -2.06
C ASP A 90 10.56 4.82 -0.74
N TYR A 91 11.71 4.52 -0.12
CA TYR A 91 11.74 3.85 1.17
C TYR A 91 11.06 4.72 2.23
N ASN A 92 10.09 4.12 2.91
CA ASN A 92 9.31 4.75 3.96
C ASN A 92 9.13 3.80 5.15
N SER A 93 8.48 4.26 6.20
CA SER A 93 8.25 3.44 7.40
C SER A 93 7.50 2.14 7.11
N PHE A 94 6.64 2.11 6.08
CA PHE A 94 5.93 0.90 5.68
C PHE A 94 6.86 -0.11 5.01
N TYR A 95 7.76 0.33 4.12
CA TYR A 95 8.79 -0.52 3.53
C TYR A 95 9.62 -1.23 4.61
N PHE A 96 10.16 -0.45 5.56
CA PHE A 96 10.99 -1.03 6.62
C PHE A 96 10.20 -1.91 7.59
N HIS A 97 8.93 -1.59 7.84
CA HIS A 97 8.05 -2.48 8.60
C HIS A 97 7.86 -3.84 7.88
N LEU A 98 7.66 -3.85 6.56
CA LEU A 98 7.55 -5.10 5.80
C LEU A 98 8.89 -5.87 5.77
N LYS A 99 10.02 -5.17 5.62
CA LYS A 99 11.37 -5.81 5.74
C LYS A 99 11.61 -6.41 7.12
N SER A 100 11.14 -5.76 8.19
CA SER A 100 11.23 -6.35 9.54
C SER A 100 10.40 -7.63 9.68
N LYS A 101 9.21 -7.68 9.05
CA LYS A 101 8.39 -8.89 9.01
C LYS A 101 9.05 -10.05 8.23
N VAL A 102 9.69 -9.74 7.12
CA VAL A 102 10.47 -10.73 6.36
C VAL A 102 11.62 -11.27 7.21
N ALA A 103 12.37 -10.39 7.87
CA ALA A 103 13.49 -10.77 8.74
C ALA A 103 13.02 -11.63 9.94
N GLU A 104 11.88 -11.27 10.55
CA GLU A 104 11.27 -12.03 11.64
C GLU A 104 10.92 -13.47 11.21
N VAL A 105 10.31 -13.66 10.04
CA VAL A 105 9.96 -15.00 9.51
C VAL A 105 11.21 -15.81 9.17
N ASN A 106 12.30 -15.17 8.78
CA ASN A 106 13.58 -15.81 8.43
C ASN A 106 14.52 -15.98 9.64
N ASP A 107 14.10 -15.66 10.86
CA ASP A 107 14.90 -15.68 12.09
C ASP A 107 16.20 -14.84 11.98
N ASP A 108 16.23 -13.81 11.11
CA ASP A 108 17.37 -12.90 10.94
C ASP A 108 17.27 -11.70 11.88
N GLN A 109 17.80 -11.88 13.08
CA GLN A 109 17.78 -10.86 14.14
C GLN A 109 18.57 -9.59 13.75
N ALA A 110 19.64 -9.71 12.96
CA ALA A 110 20.44 -8.57 12.53
C ALA A 110 19.64 -7.71 11.54
N ALA A 111 19.04 -8.31 10.52
CA ALA A 111 18.20 -7.62 9.55
C ALA A 111 16.96 -7.02 10.23
N LEU A 112 16.35 -7.72 11.19
CA LEU A 112 15.22 -7.23 11.97
C LEU A 112 15.56 -5.91 12.69
N ASN A 113 16.68 -5.88 13.44
CA ASN A 113 17.11 -4.70 14.17
C ASN A 113 17.42 -3.51 13.25
N ILE A 114 18.05 -3.77 12.10
CA ILE A 114 18.34 -2.73 11.09
C ILE A 114 17.03 -2.19 10.52
N ALA A 115 16.10 -3.05 10.15
CA ALA A 115 14.82 -2.65 9.58
C ALA A 115 13.99 -1.81 10.58
N MET A 116 13.93 -2.21 11.86
CA MET A 116 13.22 -1.48 12.92
C MET A 116 13.83 -0.09 13.15
N LYS A 117 15.17 0.02 13.22
CA LYS A 117 15.86 1.31 13.35
C LYS A 117 15.56 2.23 12.16
N ASN A 118 15.59 1.69 10.96
CA ASN A 118 15.31 2.46 9.75
C ASN A 118 13.84 2.89 9.65
N ALA A 119 12.90 2.05 10.13
CA ALA A 119 11.48 2.39 10.16
C ALA A 119 11.19 3.64 11.02
N TYR A 120 11.91 3.78 12.13
CA TYR A 120 11.77 4.93 13.03
C TYR A 120 12.19 6.25 12.36
N ASN A 121 13.25 6.23 11.56
CA ASN A 121 13.84 7.41 10.91
C ASN A 121 13.30 7.67 9.50
N ALA A 122 12.47 6.78 8.95
CA ALA A 122 12.01 6.87 7.59
C ALA A 122 10.83 7.84 7.42
N LYS A 123 10.62 8.29 6.17
CA LYS A 123 9.39 8.99 5.77
C LYS A 123 8.18 8.17 6.18
N ARG A 124 7.11 8.83 6.60
CA ARG A 124 5.87 8.15 6.97
C ARG A 124 5.22 7.46 5.76
N LYS A 125 4.51 6.35 6.00
CA LYS A 125 3.71 5.69 4.96
C LYS A 125 2.65 6.62 4.39
N HIS A 126 2.14 6.29 3.19
CA HIS A 126 0.99 6.98 2.62
C HIS A 126 -0.23 6.89 3.54
N SER A 127 -0.96 7.98 3.63
CA SER A 127 -2.24 8.11 4.37
C SER A 127 -3.11 9.15 3.68
N TRP A 128 -4.37 9.27 4.09
CA TRP A 128 -5.24 10.36 3.67
C TRP A 128 -4.85 11.63 4.41
N ASN A 129 -4.36 12.62 3.68
CA ASN A 129 -3.92 13.89 4.27
C ASN A 129 -4.85 15.00 3.84
N CYS A 130 -5.37 15.75 4.82
CA CYS A 130 -6.19 16.91 4.56
C CYS A 130 -5.33 18.06 4.04
N THR A 131 -5.66 18.60 2.87
CA THR A 131 -4.94 19.74 2.30
C THR A 131 -5.26 21.05 3.00
N SER A 132 -6.35 21.10 3.80
CA SER A 132 -6.76 22.30 4.53
C SER A 132 -6.07 22.41 5.90
N CYS A 133 -6.05 21.32 6.71
CA CYS A 133 -5.50 21.37 8.07
C CYS A 133 -4.28 20.47 8.30
N GLY A 134 -3.82 19.71 7.31
CA GLY A 134 -2.67 18.83 7.41
C GLY A 134 -2.90 17.51 8.17
N THR A 135 -4.07 17.30 8.77
CA THR A 135 -4.35 16.08 9.54
C THR A 135 -4.29 14.84 8.66
N ALA A 136 -3.59 13.80 9.14
CA ALA A 136 -3.54 12.49 8.51
C ALA A 136 -4.65 11.56 9.04
N SER A 137 -5.21 10.74 8.16
CA SER A 137 -6.23 9.72 8.47
C SER A 137 -5.92 8.42 7.75
N GLU A 138 -6.18 7.28 8.40
CA GLU A 138 -6.10 5.96 7.77
C GLU A 138 -7.34 5.67 6.91
N ILE A 139 -8.44 6.39 7.14
CA ILE A 139 -9.74 6.16 6.50
C ILE A 139 -10.10 7.35 5.65
N TRP A 140 -10.51 7.08 4.40
CA TRP A 140 -11.06 8.11 3.54
C TRP A 140 -12.44 8.57 4.01
N GLY A 141 -12.74 9.84 3.77
CA GLY A 141 -14.04 10.45 4.01
C GLY A 141 -14.33 11.58 3.02
N ILE A 142 -15.58 11.93 2.85
CA ILE A 142 -15.98 13.08 2.03
C ILE A 142 -15.50 14.38 2.66
N SER A 143 -15.50 14.44 4.00
CA SER A 143 -14.99 15.57 4.79
C SER A 143 -13.85 15.12 5.71
N CYS A 144 -13.00 16.06 6.06
CA CYS A 144 -11.98 15.88 7.09
C CYS A 144 -12.61 15.86 8.47
N LYS A 145 -12.35 14.82 9.28
CA LYS A 145 -12.91 14.71 10.64
C LYS A 145 -12.39 15.77 11.60
N GLN A 146 -11.28 16.44 11.27
CA GLN A 146 -10.66 17.45 12.15
C GLN A 146 -11.17 18.87 11.88
N CYS A 147 -11.39 19.22 10.60
CA CYS A 147 -11.73 20.59 10.22
C CYS A 147 -12.98 20.69 9.34
N ASP A 148 -13.70 19.58 9.14
CA ASP A 148 -14.93 19.44 8.36
C ASP A 148 -14.85 19.88 6.88
N SER A 149 -13.65 20.25 6.40
CA SER A 149 -13.47 20.64 4.99
C SER A 149 -13.79 19.48 4.05
N ILE A 150 -14.64 19.73 3.05
CA ILE A 150 -15.13 18.74 2.09
C ILE A 150 -14.14 18.59 0.93
N GLY A 151 -13.88 17.36 0.48
CA GLY A 151 -13.07 17.04 -0.68
C GLY A 151 -11.58 17.37 -0.55
N THR A 152 -11.07 17.51 0.68
CA THR A 152 -9.69 17.92 0.96
C THR A 152 -8.74 16.77 1.28
N LEU A 153 -9.23 15.53 1.34
CA LEU A 153 -8.40 14.37 1.64
C LEU A 153 -7.73 13.85 0.38
N ILE A 154 -6.39 13.83 0.36
CA ILE A 154 -5.56 13.27 -0.70
C ILE A 154 -4.68 12.16 -0.17
N TRP A 155 -4.47 11.10 -0.98
CA TRP A 155 -3.63 9.95 -0.62
C TRP A 155 -2.16 10.24 -0.96
N LYS A 156 -1.34 10.46 0.05
CA LYS A 156 0.11 10.71 -0.10
C LYS A 156 0.86 10.45 1.21
N SER A 157 2.18 10.40 1.15
CA SER A 157 2.99 10.52 2.38
C SER A 157 2.76 11.89 3.01
N PRO A 158 2.48 11.96 4.33
CA PRO A 158 2.42 13.24 5.02
C PRO A 158 3.79 13.92 4.95
N PRO A 159 3.84 15.26 5.00
CA PRO A 159 5.09 15.99 5.05
C PRO A 159 5.93 15.51 6.24
N TYR A 160 7.25 15.44 6.04
CA TYR A 160 8.18 15.13 7.12
C TYR A 160 8.16 16.30 8.11
N ILE A 161 7.70 16.08 9.31
CA ILE A 161 7.83 17.07 10.37
C ILE A 161 9.20 16.80 10.99
N ASN A 162 10.20 17.58 10.60
CA ASN A 162 11.44 17.66 11.37
C ASN A 162 11.05 18.21 12.74
N ASN A 163 10.98 17.35 13.74
CA ASN A 163 11.03 17.78 15.13
C ASN A 163 12.49 18.13 15.45
N GLU A 164 13.02 19.15 14.80
CA GLU A 164 14.11 19.90 15.39
C GLU A 164 13.47 20.63 16.58
N LEU A 165 13.60 20.03 17.75
CA LEU A 165 13.48 20.72 19.02
C LEU A 165 14.62 21.73 19.00
N ASP A 166 14.31 22.97 18.60
CA ASP A 166 15.17 24.12 18.83
C ASP A 166 15.41 24.17 20.34
N THR A 167 16.62 23.78 20.75
CA THR A 167 17.19 23.99 22.07
C THR A 167 17.82 25.36 22.15
#